data_faa6c1d1256d684e58517abd451e7297
#
_entry.id   faa6c1d1256d684e58517abd451e7297
#
_cell.length_a   1.000
_cell.length_b   1.000
_cell.length_c   1.000
_cell.angle_alpha   90.00
_cell.angle_beta   90.00
_cell.angle_gamma   90.00
#
_symmetry.space_group_name_H-M   'P 1'
#
loop_
_entity.id
_entity.type
_entity.pdbx_description
1 polymer ?
#
loop_
_entity_poly.entity_id
_entity_poly.type
_entity_poly.pdbx_seq_one_letter_code
_entity_poly.pdbx_strand_id
1 'polypeptide(L)'
;MFNSETESAMTTSSKCTRVFGFLLLTGVCFAQAPQPPRPPAESPTFSTQVKVVISPTTVLDKAGNYVNGLTIDDFELFDNGKPQRLTADIAFQPLSLVVAVQASSMLTDILPKIQKIGVLIDNLVLGQNGEAAVVAFDHRIRVLQDFTADAGRIDAAMKKLTAGSSSARLIDAVTDSVRMLAKRPDNRRRVLLLISEKRDKASEGKLREALTAAQLQNVSIYALDISHIVAQFTGQAEPARPSPIPATAQHVPGGGVQTPSSMEIQNNSGNYIPMLVEIFKAAKSIFVDDQVDVFTRYTGGKQYAFVSQKSLEKAVQAVGEELHSQYLLSYNPDNLDEGGFHEIRVKVNRPRLEVRTRTGYWVAARP
;
A
#
# COMPACT_ATOMS: atom_id res chain seq x y z
N MET A 1 -25.10 -62.73 -31.92
CA MET A 1 -23.92 -63.59 -31.90
C MET A 1 -23.20 -63.24 -30.63
N PHE A 2 -23.44 -64.03 -29.58
CA PHE A 2 -22.59 -65.07 -29.02
C PHE A 2 -21.33 -64.47 -28.41
N ASN A 3 -20.90 -64.64 -27.18
CA ASN A 3 -21.19 -65.48 -25.99
C ASN A 3 -20.40 -64.88 -24.85
N SER A 4 -20.87 -64.71 -23.61
CA SER A 4 -20.93 -65.73 -22.52
C SER A 4 -19.55 -66.32 -22.22
N GLU A 5 -19.09 -66.53 -21.05
CA GLU A 5 -19.56 -67.13 -19.78
C GLU A 5 -18.44 -66.97 -18.74
N THR A 6 -18.73 -66.67 -17.51
CA THR A 6 -19.02 -67.49 -16.32
C THR A 6 -17.82 -68.06 -15.57
N GLU A 7 -17.91 -67.83 -14.25
CA GLU A 7 -17.76 -68.75 -13.11
C GLU A 7 -16.35 -69.16 -12.74
N SER A 8 -15.92 -69.33 -11.49
CA SER A 8 -16.60 -69.95 -10.36
C SER A 8 -15.82 -69.74 -9.07
N ALA A 9 -16.53 -69.71 -7.99
CA ALA A 9 -16.08 -69.78 -6.59
C ALA A 9 -15.41 -71.13 -6.25
N MET A 10 -14.51 -71.13 -5.25
CA MET A 10 -14.42 -72.28 -4.32
C MET A 10 -13.86 -71.87 -2.97
N THR A 11 -14.68 -72.03 -1.97
CA THR A 11 -14.45 -72.12 -0.55
C THR A 11 -13.72 -73.34 -0.20
N THR A 12 -12.73 -73.26 0.72
CA THR A 12 -12.46 -74.38 1.62
C THR A 12 -12.04 -73.87 3.01
N SER A 13 -12.87 -74.28 3.95
CA SER A 13 -12.70 -74.27 5.40
C SER A 13 -11.70 -75.34 5.82
N SER A 14 -10.81 -75.03 6.73
CA SER A 14 -10.24 -76.09 7.61
C SER A 14 -9.84 -75.52 8.98
N LYS A 15 -10.28 -76.25 9.97
CA LYS A 15 -10.29 -76.01 11.39
C LYS A 15 -8.94 -76.24 12.06
N CYS A 16 -8.75 -75.51 13.14
CA CYS A 16 -8.18 -75.97 14.42
C CYS A 16 -6.69 -76.36 14.52
N THR A 17 -5.95 -75.57 15.34
CA THR A 17 -5.33 -76.17 16.55
C THR A 17 -4.75 -75.02 17.40
N ARG A 18 -5.21 -74.91 18.66
CA ARG A 18 -4.66 -74.05 19.70
C ARG A 18 -3.32 -74.65 20.18
N VAL A 19 -2.27 -73.86 20.07
CA VAL A 19 -1.04 -74.10 20.85
C VAL A 19 -0.77 -72.83 21.66
N PHE A 20 -0.83 -73.02 22.97
CA PHE A 20 -0.48 -72.01 23.96
C PHE A 20 1.07 -71.95 24.02
N GLY A 21 1.64 -70.90 23.49
CA GLY A 21 3.06 -70.52 23.61
C GLY A 21 3.21 -69.26 24.46
N PHE A 22 3.66 -69.49 25.71
CA PHE A 22 4.03 -68.43 26.64
C PHE A 22 5.32 -67.76 26.12
N LEU A 23 5.24 -66.60 25.51
CA LEU A 23 6.41 -65.87 25.07
C LEU A 23 6.63 -64.69 26.06
N LEU A 24 7.72 -64.82 26.84
CA LEU A 24 8.27 -63.75 27.69
C LEU A 24 8.69 -62.61 26.84
N LEU A 25 7.96 -61.51 26.91
CA LEU A 25 8.36 -60.21 26.33
C LEU A 25 9.40 -59.54 27.26
N THR A 26 10.68 -59.67 26.93
CA THR A 26 11.73 -58.82 27.48
C THR A 26 11.63 -57.44 26.83
N GLY A 27 11.09 -56.45 27.55
CA GLY A 27 11.05 -55.09 27.13
C GLY A 27 12.47 -54.50 27.03
N VAL A 28 12.94 -54.29 25.82
CA VAL A 28 14.16 -53.51 25.58
C VAL A 28 13.75 -52.01 25.67
N CYS A 29 14.05 -51.38 26.82
CA CYS A 29 13.99 -49.95 26.97
C CYS A 29 15.07 -49.30 26.09
N PHE A 30 14.68 -48.80 24.90
CA PHE A 30 15.54 -47.86 24.16
C PHE A 30 15.58 -46.55 24.92
N ALA A 31 16.65 -46.33 25.67
CA ALA A 31 16.98 -45.01 26.18
C ALA A 31 17.25 -44.08 24.99
N GLN A 32 16.31 -43.15 24.71
CA GLN A 32 16.53 -42.07 23.76
C GLN A 32 17.70 -41.23 24.27
N ALA A 33 18.77 -41.14 23.50
CA ALA A 33 19.87 -40.22 23.75
C ALA A 33 19.30 -38.80 23.77
N PRO A 34 19.74 -37.92 24.69
CA PRO A 34 19.31 -36.53 24.73
C PRO A 34 19.67 -35.87 23.42
N GLN A 35 18.66 -35.34 22.71
CA GLN A 35 18.88 -34.55 21.51
C GLN A 35 19.68 -33.29 21.89
N PRO A 36 20.71 -32.94 21.13
CA PRO A 36 21.43 -31.67 21.36
C PRO A 36 20.43 -30.52 21.30
N PRO A 37 20.60 -29.46 22.12
CA PRO A 37 19.72 -28.31 22.11
C PRO A 37 19.66 -27.74 20.70
N ARG A 38 18.46 -27.62 20.18
CA ARG A 38 18.22 -26.96 18.89
C ARG A 38 18.80 -25.53 18.97
N PRO A 39 19.67 -25.12 18.03
CA PRO A 39 20.14 -23.74 18.02
C PRO A 39 18.91 -22.81 18.01
N PRO A 40 18.97 -21.67 18.71
CA PRO A 40 17.90 -20.68 18.67
C PRO A 40 17.53 -20.41 17.20
N ALA A 41 16.25 -20.47 16.87
CA ALA A 41 15.78 -20.10 15.54
C ALA A 41 16.28 -18.66 15.29
N GLU A 42 17.24 -18.52 14.37
CA GLU A 42 17.68 -17.22 13.93
C GLU A 42 16.44 -16.49 13.40
N SER A 43 16.03 -15.46 14.11
CA SER A 43 15.01 -14.56 13.63
C SER A 43 15.50 -14.03 12.28
N PRO A 44 14.71 -14.10 11.19
CA PRO A 44 15.15 -13.59 9.92
C PRO A 44 15.51 -12.11 10.08
N THR A 45 16.79 -11.83 10.12
CA THR A 45 17.31 -10.46 10.11
C THR A 45 17.11 -9.95 8.69
N PHE A 46 15.98 -9.29 8.45
CA PHE A 46 15.79 -8.52 7.23
C PHE A 46 16.73 -7.31 7.28
N SER A 47 17.97 -7.50 6.84
CA SER A 47 18.85 -6.38 6.50
C SER A 47 18.43 -5.83 5.14
N THR A 48 17.30 -5.17 5.08
CA THR A 48 16.90 -4.44 3.89
C THR A 48 17.66 -3.13 3.89
N GLN A 49 18.79 -3.10 3.23
CA GLN A 49 19.49 -1.85 2.95
C GLN A 49 18.64 -1.07 1.96
N VAL A 50 18.10 0.05 2.39
CA VAL A 50 17.50 1.04 1.50
C VAL A 50 18.67 1.63 0.70
N LYS A 51 18.90 1.11 -0.51
CA LYS A 51 20.01 1.59 -1.36
C LYS A 51 19.70 2.93 -2.01
N VAL A 52 18.46 3.14 -2.41
CA VAL A 52 18.01 4.36 -3.08
C VAL A 52 16.61 4.70 -2.58
N VAL A 53 16.44 5.93 -2.14
CA VAL A 53 15.15 6.49 -1.79
C VAL A 53 14.65 7.35 -2.93
N ILE A 54 13.46 7.04 -3.45
CA ILE A 54 12.79 7.87 -4.46
C ILE A 54 11.74 8.71 -3.75
N SER A 55 11.81 10.03 -3.92
CA SER A 55 10.86 10.99 -3.39
C SER A 55 10.07 11.63 -4.53
N PRO A 56 8.87 11.08 -4.84
CA PRO A 56 7.99 11.68 -5.85
C PRO A 56 7.58 13.08 -5.39
N THR A 57 7.89 14.09 -6.20
CA THR A 57 7.73 15.50 -5.84
C THR A 57 6.89 16.21 -6.87
N THR A 58 5.77 16.79 -6.45
CA THR A 58 4.89 17.63 -7.25
C THR A 58 5.15 19.09 -6.91
N VAL A 59 5.36 19.92 -7.93
CA VAL A 59 5.55 21.37 -7.77
C VAL A 59 4.39 22.10 -8.43
N LEU A 60 3.74 22.97 -7.67
CA LEU A 60 2.58 23.74 -8.13
C LEU A 60 2.87 25.25 -8.02
N ASP A 61 2.28 26.03 -8.90
CA ASP A 61 2.20 27.48 -8.76
C ASP A 61 1.04 27.89 -7.81
N LYS A 62 0.90 29.17 -7.53
CA LYS A 62 -0.18 29.68 -6.69
C LYS A 62 -1.59 29.47 -7.27
N ALA A 63 -1.71 29.21 -8.56
CA ALA A 63 -2.98 28.92 -9.22
C ALA A 63 -3.29 27.41 -9.21
N GLY A 64 -2.37 26.57 -8.69
CA GLY A 64 -2.49 25.12 -8.64
C GLY A 64 -2.08 24.41 -9.93
N ASN A 65 -1.41 25.09 -10.87
CA ASN A 65 -0.90 24.47 -12.07
C ASN A 65 0.45 23.79 -11.82
N TYR A 66 0.71 22.68 -12.50
CA TYR A 66 2.00 21.98 -12.43
C TYR A 66 3.11 22.83 -13.03
N VAL A 67 4.21 22.95 -12.31
CA VAL A 67 5.43 23.64 -12.77
C VAL A 67 6.39 22.61 -13.33
N ASN A 68 6.58 22.64 -14.65
CA ASN A 68 7.48 21.76 -15.39
C ASN A 68 8.80 22.48 -15.74
N GLY A 69 9.83 21.71 -16.11
CA GLY A 69 11.11 22.25 -16.57
C GLY A 69 12.06 22.68 -15.46
N LEU A 70 11.83 22.25 -14.21
CA LEU A 70 12.82 22.37 -13.15
C LEU A 70 13.92 21.31 -13.36
N THR A 71 15.14 21.67 -13.02
CA THR A 71 16.30 20.77 -13.03
C THR A 71 16.65 20.32 -11.62
N ILE A 72 17.50 19.32 -11.48
CA ILE A 72 17.92 18.80 -10.17
C ILE A 72 18.54 19.90 -9.28
N ASP A 73 19.19 20.89 -9.87
CA ASP A 73 19.82 22.01 -9.18
C ASP A 73 18.79 23.01 -8.58
N ASP A 74 17.54 22.96 -9.04
CA ASP A 74 16.46 23.75 -8.48
C ASP A 74 15.95 23.18 -7.14
N PHE A 75 16.35 21.94 -6.75
CA PHE A 75 15.83 21.24 -5.58
C PHE A 75 16.87 21.08 -4.47
N GLU A 76 16.40 21.25 -3.25
CA GLU A 76 17.10 20.87 -2.03
C GLU A 76 16.27 19.84 -1.29
N LEU A 77 16.85 18.66 -0.99
CA LEU A 77 16.20 17.60 -0.23
C LEU A 77 16.88 17.44 1.13
N PHE A 78 16.06 17.33 2.15
CA PHE A 78 16.49 17.10 3.54
C PHE A 78 15.87 15.81 4.05
N ASP A 79 16.68 14.99 4.72
CA ASP A 79 16.30 13.76 5.41
C ASP A 79 16.64 13.93 6.90
N ASN A 80 15.62 13.90 7.76
CA ASN A 80 15.74 14.28 9.18
C ASN A 80 16.45 15.63 9.39
N GLY A 81 16.17 16.60 8.51
CA GLY A 81 16.78 17.93 8.54
C GLY A 81 18.21 18.00 7.99
N LYS A 82 18.84 16.88 7.63
CA LYS A 82 20.17 16.83 7.02
C LYS A 82 20.05 16.94 5.49
N PRO A 83 20.78 17.87 4.84
CA PRO A 83 20.76 17.99 3.38
C PRO A 83 21.33 16.72 2.73
N GLN A 84 20.64 16.25 1.69
CA GLN A 84 21.01 15.05 0.96
C GLN A 84 21.43 15.39 -0.47
N ARG A 85 22.40 14.65 -0.99
CA ARG A 85 22.81 14.80 -2.39
C ARG A 85 21.84 14.07 -3.31
N LEU A 86 21.14 14.80 -4.16
CA LEU A 86 20.32 14.24 -5.20
C LEU A 86 21.20 13.57 -6.28
N THR A 87 20.81 12.37 -6.70
CA THR A 87 21.61 11.56 -7.65
C THR A 87 21.00 11.50 -9.04
N ALA A 88 19.69 11.60 -9.18
CA ALA A 88 19.00 11.61 -10.47
C ALA A 88 17.61 12.22 -10.37
N ASP A 89 17.18 12.87 -11.46
CA ASP A 89 15.77 13.10 -11.79
C ASP A 89 15.35 12.01 -12.78
N ILE A 90 14.45 11.10 -12.35
CA ILE A 90 14.04 9.95 -13.14
C ILE A 90 12.66 10.25 -13.75
N ALA A 91 12.54 11.36 -14.49
CA ALA A 91 11.27 11.84 -15.04
C ALA A 91 10.58 10.89 -16.05
N PHE A 92 11.32 9.99 -16.70
CA PHE A 92 10.84 9.18 -17.83
C PHE A 92 10.98 7.66 -17.64
N GLN A 93 10.60 7.15 -16.45
CA GLN A 93 10.53 5.69 -16.30
C GLN A 93 9.18 5.15 -16.81
N PRO A 94 9.15 4.03 -17.55
CA PRO A 94 7.92 3.36 -17.90
C PRO A 94 7.10 3.01 -16.65
N LEU A 95 5.79 3.20 -16.72
CA LEU A 95 4.90 2.98 -15.57
C LEU A 95 4.50 1.50 -15.44
N SER A 96 4.58 0.94 -14.25
CA SER A 96 3.89 -0.28 -13.85
C SER A 96 2.79 0.09 -12.86
N LEU A 97 1.53 -0.11 -13.27
CA LEU A 97 0.35 0.28 -12.51
C LEU A 97 -0.39 -0.96 -12.02
N VAL A 98 -0.78 -0.99 -10.75
CA VAL A 98 -1.85 -1.88 -10.28
C VAL A 98 -3.09 -1.04 -10.03
N VAL A 99 -4.21 -1.41 -10.62
CA VAL A 99 -5.53 -0.84 -10.34
C VAL A 99 -6.25 -1.79 -9.40
N ALA A 100 -6.31 -1.44 -8.12
CA ALA A 100 -6.99 -2.24 -7.10
C ALA A 100 -8.37 -1.63 -6.80
N VAL A 101 -9.42 -2.39 -7.10
CA VAL A 101 -10.80 -1.94 -7.00
C VAL A 101 -11.53 -2.69 -5.91
N GLN A 102 -12.07 -1.96 -4.95
CA GLN A 102 -13.02 -2.52 -3.99
C GLN A 102 -14.28 -2.96 -4.73
N ALA A 103 -14.63 -4.23 -4.57
CA ALA A 103 -15.78 -4.86 -5.22
C ALA A 103 -16.73 -5.46 -4.19
N SER A 104 -17.00 -4.73 -3.10
CA SER A 104 -17.95 -5.14 -2.07
C SER A 104 -19.40 -5.01 -2.56
N SER A 105 -20.33 -5.76 -1.96
CA SER A 105 -21.76 -5.75 -2.32
C SER A 105 -22.40 -4.36 -2.21
N MET A 106 -21.85 -3.50 -1.33
CA MET A 106 -22.30 -2.11 -1.19
C MET A 106 -22.03 -1.25 -2.44
N LEU A 107 -21.18 -1.72 -3.36
CA LEU A 107 -20.77 -1.00 -4.56
C LEU A 107 -21.49 -1.47 -5.83
N THR A 108 -22.49 -2.33 -5.71
CA THR A 108 -23.22 -2.90 -6.86
C THR A 108 -23.64 -1.84 -7.88
N ASP A 109 -24.20 -0.71 -7.41
CA ASP A 109 -24.69 0.38 -8.29
C ASP A 109 -23.56 1.31 -8.77
N ILE A 110 -22.37 1.24 -8.18
CA ILE A 110 -21.21 2.08 -8.50
C ILE A 110 -20.28 1.35 -9.47
N LEU A 111 -20.16 0.02 -9.37
CA LEU A 111 -19.27 -0.77 -10.19
C LEU A 111 -19.43 -0.52 -11.71
N PRO A 112 -20.65 -0.37 -12.28
CA PRO A 112 -20.79 -0.03 -13.69
C PRO A 112 -20.16 1.30 -14.10
N LYS A 113 -20.06 2.27 -13.16
CA LYS A 113 -19.36 3.54 -13.38
C LYS A 113 -17.85 3.34 -13.35
N ILE A 114 -17.35 2.53 -12.42
CA ILE A 114 -15.92 2.19 -12.30
C ILE A 114 -15.45 1.38 -13.50
N GLN A 115 -16.25 0.45 -14.00
CA GLN A 115 -15.93 -0.35 -15.19
C GLN A 115 -15.60 0.51 -16.42
N LYS A 116 -16.24 1.68 -16.57
CA LYS A 116 -16.04 2.58 -17.72
C LYS A 116 -14.69 3.28 -17.74
N ILE A 117 -13.95 3.33 -16.62
CA ILE A 117 -12.64 3.99 -16.59
C ILE A 117 -11.52 3.14 -17.20
N GLY A 118 -11.75 1.87 -17.53
CA GLY A 118 -10.73 1.00 -18.10
C GLY A 118 -10.02 1.60 -19.31
N VAL A 119 -10.78 2.18 -20.23
CA VAL A 119 -10.25 2.86 -21.43
C VAL A 119 -9.45 4.12 -21.06
N LEU A 120 -9.87 4.85 -20.02
CA LEU A 120 -9.20 6.07 -19.57
C LEU A 120 -7.85 5.79 -18.92
N ILE A 121 -7.69 4.65 -18.25
CA ILE A 121 -6.45 4.25 -17.59
C ILE A 121 -5.32 4.14 -18.61
N ASP A 122 -5.57 3.53 -19.78
CA ASP A 122 -4.57 3.42 -20.81
C ASP A 122 -4.13 4.79 -21.33
N ASN A 123 -5.07 5.59 -21.79
CA ASN A 123 -4.79 6.86 -22.47
C ASN A 123 -4.22 7.94 -21.54
N LEU A 124 -4.68 7.99 -20.28
CA LEU A 124 -4.37 9.10 -19.38
C LEU A 124 -3.27 8.76 -18.36
N VAL A 125 -3.15 7.49 -17.99
CA VAL A 125 -2.26 7.07 -16.90
C VAL A 125 -1.03 6.32 -17.40
N LEU A 126 -1.20 5.35 -18.30
CA LEU A 126 -0.09 4.46 -18.70
C LEU A 126 0.90 5.12 -19.64
N GLY A 127 0.44 5.99 -20.57
CA GLY A 127 1.31 6.58 -21.59
C GLY A 127 1.99 5.52 -22.47
N GLN A 128 3.10 5.91 -23.13
CA GLN A 128 3.88 4.98 -23.93
C GLN A 128 4.71 4.03 -23.04
N ASN A 129 4.72 2.73 -23.38
CA ASN A 129 5.48 1.69 -22.67
C ASN A 129 5.00 1.40 -21.22
N GLY A 130 3.85 1.89 -20.82
CA GLY A 130 3.22 1.53 -19.55
C GLY A 130 2.63 0.12 -19.57
N GLU A 131 2.38 -0.43 -18.40
CA GLU A 131 1.66 -1.69 -18.21
C GLU A 131 0.76 -1.60 -16.99
N ALA A 132 -0.38 -2.30 -17.02
CA ALA A 132 -1.26 -2.35 -15.86
C ALA A 132 -1.70 -3.78 -15.53
N ALA A 133 -1.96 -3.99 -14.24
CA ALA A 133 -2.68 -5.14 -13.70
C ALA A 133 -3.98 -4.66 -13.04
N VAL A 134 -5.02 -5.50 -13.05
CA VAL A 134 -6.33 -5.21 -12.44
C VAL A 134 -6.59 -6.20 -11.32
N VAL A 135 -6.85 -5.70 -10.14
CA VAL A 135 -7.14 -6.47 -8.92
C VAL A 135 -8.51 -6.05 -8.40
N ALA A 136 -9.37 -7.00 -8.12
CA ALA A 136 -10.61 -6.78 -7.39
C ALA A 136 -10.48 -7.31 -5.97
N PHE A 137 -10.99 -6.58 -4.98
CA PHE A 137 -10.98 -7.04 -3.61
C PHE A 137 -12.30 -6.80 -2.86
N ASP A 138 -12.69 -7.80 -2.12
CA ASP A 138 -13.75 -7.82 -1.12
C ASP A 138 -13.20 -8.55 0.13
N HIS A 139 -13.81 -9.62 0.62
CA HIS A 139 -13.21 -10.54 1.58
C HIS A 139 -12.12 -11.43 0.93
N ARG A 140 -11.99 -11.41 -0.39
CA ARG A 140 -10.95 -12.07 -1.19
C ARG A 140 -10.26 -11.08 -2.10
N ILE A 141 -9.00 -11.36 -2.41
CA ILE A 141 -8.23 -10.60 -3.38
C ILE A 141 -8.14 -11.44 -4.65
N ARG A 142 -8.57 -10.88 -5.78
CA ARG A 142 -8.66 -11.56 -7.07
C ARG A 142 -7.91 -10.76 -8.12
N VAL A 143 -6.88 -11.33 -8.70
CA VAL A 143 -6.20 -10.77 -9.88
C VAL A 143 -7.07 -11.06 -11.10
N LEU A 144 -7.72 -10.04 -11.66
CA LEU A 144 -8.56 -10.16 -12.85
C LEU A 144 -7.72 -10.11 -14.13
N GLN A 145 -6.61 -9.38 -14.11
CA GLN A 145 -5.65 -9.27 -15.19
C GLN A 145 -4.27 -9.02 -14.59
N ASP A 146 -3.29 -9.85 -14.94
CA ASP A 146 -1.88 -9.59 -14.62
C ASP A 146 -1.31 -8.51 -15.55
N PHE A 147 -0.11 -8.02 -15.28
CA PHE A 147 0.50 -6.92 -16.02
C PHE A 147 0.44 -7.13 -17.53
N THR A 148 -0.09 -6.14 -18.21
CA THR A 148 -0.20 -6.09 -19.66
C THR A 148 -0.14 -4.65 -20.15
N ALA A 149 0.44 -4.44 -21.34
CA ALA A 149 0.38 -3.18 -22.06
C ALA A 149 -0.82 -3.09 -23.04
N ASP A 150 -1.66 -4.13 -23.09
CA ASP A 150 -2.82 -4.19 -23.95
C ASP A 150 -4.03 -3.53 -23.27
N ALA A 151 -4.41 -2.34 -23.74
CA ALA A 151 -5.55 -1.59 -23.27
C ALA A 151 -6.88 -2.37 -23.34
N GLY A 152 -7.05 -3.18 -24.39
CA GLY A 152 -8.26 -4.00 -24.56
C GLY A 152 -8.38 -5.06 -23.46
N ARG A 153 -7.27 -5.65 -23.02
CA ARG A 153 -7.25 -6.61 -21.90
C ARG A 153 -7.54 -5.93 -20.57
N ILE A 154 -7.03 -4.72 -20.37
CA ILE A 154 -7.31 -3.92 -19.17
C ILE A 154 -8.81 -3.57 -19.11
N ASP A 155 -9.37 -3.04 -20.19
CA ASP A 155 -10.79 -2.71 -20.28
C ASP A 155 -11.68 -3.94 -20.09
N ALA A 156 -11.33 -5.07 -20.71
CA ALA A 156 -12.05 -6.34 -20.53
C ALA A 156 -12.00 -6.83 -19.08
N ALA A 157 -10.89 -6.64 -18.38
CA ALA A 157 -10.76 -6.99 -16.97
C ALA A 157 -11.60 -6.07 -16.07
N MET A 158 -11.62 -4.76 -16.36
CA MET A 158 -12.46 -3.80 -15.64
C MET A 158 -13.94 -4.14 -15.80
N LYS A 159 -14.39 -4.57 -16.98
CA LYS A 159 -15.75 -5.02 -17.25
C LYS A 159 -16.14 -6.32 -16.51
N LYS A 160 -15.16 -7.13 -16.08
CA LYS A 160 -15.38 -8.35 -15.27
C LYS A 160 -15.53 -8.06 -13.77
N LEU A 161 -15.40 -6.82 -13.34
CA LEU A 161 -15.64 -6.46 -11.94
C LEU A 161 -17.08 -6.80 -11.56
N THR A 162 -17.25 -7.60 -10.53
CA THR A 162 -18.55 -7.99 -9.99
C THR A 162 -18.56 -7.81 -8.49
N ALA A 163 -19.69 -7.36 -7.95
CA ALA A 163 -19.87 -7.23 -6.53
C ALA A 163 -19.74 -8.58 -5.81
N GLY A 164 -18.98 -8.59 -4.75
CA GLY A 164 -18.75 -9.75 -3.89
C GLY A 164 -19.40 -9.59 -2.52
N SER A 165 -18.65 -9.87 -1.42
CA SER A 165 -19.15 -9.77 -0.06
C SER A 165 -19.23 -8.31 0.43
N SER A 166 -19.85 -8.10 1.60
CA SER A 166 -19.97 -6.76 2.21
C SER A 166 -18.69 -6.26 2.86
N SER A 167 -17.73 -7.13 3.18
CA SER A 167 -16.45 -6.75 3.77
C SER A 167 -15.40 -6.45 2.71
N ALA A 168 -14.40 -5.62 3.07
CA ALA A 168 -13.30 -5.26 2.19
C ALA A 168 -11.98 -5.35 2.94
N ARG A 169 -11.04 -6.11 2.39
CA ARG A 169 -9.67 -6.31 2.91
C ARG A 169 -8.71 -5.32 2.25
N LEU A 170 -8.85 -4.03 2.62
CA LEU A 170 -8.12 -2.93 2.01
C LEU A 170 -6.60 -3.05 2.21
N ILE A 171 -6.15 -3.27 3.45
CA ILE A 171 -4.72 -3.34 3.79
C ILE A 171 -4.08 -4.54 3.10
N ASP A 172 -4.77 -5.67 3.06
CA ASP A 172 -4.26 -6.86 2.38
C ASP A 172 -4.20 -6.67 0.87
N ALA A 173 -5.19 -5.98 0.28
CA ALA A 173 -5.19 -5.64 -1.14
C ALA A 173 -4.01 -4.71 -1.50
N VAL A 174 -3.70 -3.73 -0.64
CA VAL A 174 -2.49 -2.90 -0.79
C VAL A 174 -1.23 -3.76 -0.69
N THR A 175 -1.15 -4.65 0.31
CA THR A 175 0.02 -5.53 0.51
C THR A 175 0.27 -6.43 -0.70
N ASP A 176 -0.77 -7.06 -1.24
CA ASP A 176 -0.65 -7.93 -2.41
C ASP A 176 -0.31 -7.13 -3.68
N SER A 177 -0.91 -5.95 -3.86
CA SER A 177 -0.58 -5.05 -4.98
C SER A 177 0.87 -4.58 -4.93
N VAL A 178 1.36 -4.21 -3.75
CA VAL A 178 2.79 -3.86 -3.55
C VAL A 178 3.69 -5.05 -3.88
N ARG A 179 3.31 -6.26 -3.46
CA ARG A 179 4.06 -7.49 -3.76
C ARG A 179 4.08 -7.80 -5.27
N MET A 180 2.99 -7.52 -5.99
CA MET A 180 2.95 -7.62 -7.46
C MET A 180 3.90 -6.61 -8.10
N LEU A 181 3.86 -5.35 -7.68
CA LEU A 181 4.71 -4.27 -8.18
C LEU A 181 6.19 -4.50 -7.86
N ALA A 182 6.52 -5.06 -6.71
CA ALA A 182 7.89 -5.39 -6.32
C ALA A 182 8.58 -6.39 -7.25
N LYS A 183 7.81 -7.21 -7.97
CA LYS A 183 8.34 -8.15 -8.98
C LYS A 183 8.64 -7.48 -10.33
N ARG A 184 8.26 -6.22 -10.50
CA ARG A 184 8.55 -5.48 -11.74
C ARG A 184 9.97 -4.95 -11.73
N PRO A 185 10.61 -4.79 -12.91
CA PRO A 185 11.97 -4.28 -13.02
C PRO A 185 12.16 -2.93 -12.29
N ASP A 186 13.35 -2.70 -11.74
CA ASP A 186 13.64 -1.49 -10.93
C ASP A 186 13.69 -0.20 -11.77
N ASN A 187 13.86 -0.33 -13.08
CA ASN A 187 13.81 0.81 -14.02
C ASN A 187 12.39 1.23 -14.39
N ARG A 188 11.36 0.73 -13.69
CA ARG A 188 9.95 1.10 -13.89
C ARG A 188 9.42 1.84 -12.69
N ARG A 189 8.63 2.88 -12.93
CA ARG A 189 7.89 3.58 -11.89
C ARG A 189 6.73 2.69 -11.41
N ARG A 190 6.66 2.45 -10.11
CA ARG A 190 5.66 1.57 -9.50
C ARG A 190 4.55 2.40 -8.87
N VAL A 191 3.32 2.20 -9.33
CA VAL A 191 2.15 2.95 -8.86
C VAL A 191 1.00 2.00 -8.55
N LEU A 192 0.34 2.24 -7.43
CA LEU A 192 -0.94 1.63 -7.07
C LEU A 192 -2.04 2.69 -7.16
N LEU A 193 -3.03 2.46 -8.01
CA LEU A 193 -4.29 3.22 -8.04
C LEU A 193 -5.35 2.43 -7.29
N LEU A 194 -5.71 2.92 -6.11
CA LEU A 194 -6.68 2.32 -5.23
C LEU A 194 -8.05 2.98 -5.42
N ILE A 195 -9.09 2.19 -5.69
CA ILE A 195 -10.48 2.67 -5.81
C ILE A 195 -11.25 2.01 -4.66
N SER A 196 -11.45 2.74 -3.56
CA SER A 196 -11.99 2.16 -2.34
C SER A 196 -12.63 3.19 -1.40
N GLU A 197 -13.34 2.67 -0.39
CA GLU A 197 -13.66 3.43 0.82
C GLU A 197 -12.38 3.69 1.63
N LYS A 198 -12.45 4.63 2.58
CA LYS A 198 -11.32 5.08 3.41
C LYS A 198 -10.85 4.05 4.43
N ARG A 199 -11.73 3.16 4.86
CA ARG A 199 -11.51 2.25 5.99
C ARG A 199 -11.38 0.81 5.56
N ASP A 200 -10.42 0.14 6.16
CA ASP A 200 -10.35 -1.31 6.17
C ASP A 200 -11.41 -1.91 7.11
N LYS A 201 -12.01 -3.02 6.68
CA LYS A 201 -13.07 -3.68 7.45
C LYS A 201 -12.75 -5.14 7.80
N ALA A 202 -11.77 -5.74 7.12
CA ALA A 202 -11.58 -7.19 7.23
C ALA A 202 -10.16 -7.70 6.97
N SER A 203 -9.16 -6.83 6.85
CA SER A 203 -7.78 -7.28 6.64
C SER A 203 -7.20 -7.95 7.87
N GLU A 204 -6.34 -8.94 7.64
CA GLU A 204 -5.51 -9.57 8.66
C GLU A 204 -4.16 -8.84 8.81
N GLY A 205 -3.70 -8.21 7.73
CA GLY A 205 -2.47 -7.43 7.70
C GLY A 205 -2.55 -6.11 8.48
N LYS A 206 -1.39 -5.59 8.85
CA LYS A 206 -1.28 -4.33 9.59
C LYS A 206 -0.92 -3.17 8.67
N LEU A 207 -1.59 -2.04 8.86
CA LEU A 207 -1.35 -0.81 8.09
C LEU A 207 0.13 -0.43 8.03
N ARG A 208 0.84 -0.49 9.16
CA ARG A 208 2.26 -0.15 9.24
C ARG A 208 3.12 -1.05 8.37
N GLU A 209 2.86 -2.35 8.36
CA GLU A 209 3.61 -3.32 7.57
C GLU A 209 3.40 -3.10 6.07
N ALA A 210 2.14 -2.89 5.65
CA ALA A 210 1.79 -2.60 4.27
C ALA A 210 2.41 -1.27 3.79
N LEU A 211 2.37 -0.23 4.64
CA LEU A 211 2.97 1.07 4.33
C LEU A 211 4.50 0.96 4.20
N THR A 212 5.15 0.29 5.15
CA THR A 212 6.61 0.08 5.11
C THR A 212 7.01 -0.69 3.85
N ALA A 213 6.26 -1.73 3.49
CA ALA A 213 6.52 -2.48 2.25
C ALA A 213 6.37 -1.58 1.01
N ALA A 214 5.34 -0.73 0.94
CA ALA A 214 5.16 0.21 -0.17
C ALA A 214 6.33 1.21 -0.27
N GLN A 215 6.79 1.73 0.85
CA GLN A 215 7.92 2.67 0.91
C GLN A 215 9.25 2.02 0.48
N LEU A 216 9.54 0.82 0.97
CA LEU A 216 10.76 0.07 0.62
C LEU A 216 10.80 -0.31 -0.87
N GLN A 217 9.64 -0.56 -1.47
CA GLN A 217 9.52 -0.88 -2.89
C GLN A 217 9.32 0.36 -3.77
N ASN A 218 9.44 1.57 -3.20
CA ASN A 218 9.20 2.84 -3.89
C ASN A 218 7.87 2.89 -4.66
N VAL A 219 6.80 2.32 -4.09
CA VAL A 219 5.46 2.33 -4.66
C VAL A 219 4.75 3.61 -4.24
N SER A 220 4.30 4.42 -5.21
CA SER A 220 3.42 5.57 -4.97
C SER A 220 1.97 5.10 -4.98
N ILE A 221 1.17 5.49 -3.98
CA ILE A 221 -0.23 5.08 -3.87
C ILE A 221 -1.13 6.28 -4.11
N TYR A 222 -1.93 6.22 -5.16
CA TYR A 222 -3.02 7.15 -5.47
C TYR A 222 -4.35 6.51 -5.12
N ALA A 223 -5.34 7.31 -4.72
CA ALA A 223 -6.63 6.79 -4.36
C ALA A 223 -7.79 7.58 -4.96
N LEU A 224 -8.80 6.86 -5.41
CA LEU A 224 -10.10 7.37 -5.76
C LEU A 224 -11.09 6.96 -4.67
N ASP A 225 -11.48 7.92 -3.84
CA ASP A 225 -12.32 7.70 -2.66
C ASP A 225 -13.80 7.64 -3.03
N ILE A 226 -14.41 6.50 -2.76
CA ILE A 226 -15.83 6.24 -3.02
C ILE A 226 -16.72 6.40 -1.79
N SER A 227 -16.18 6.80 -0.63
CA SER A 227 -16.92 6.84 0.63
C SER A 227 -18.14 7.75 0.58
N HIS A 228 -18.03 8.91 -0.10
CA HIS A 228 -19.16 9.83 -0.28
C HIS A 228 -20.32 9.21 -1.05
N ILE A 229 -20.02 8.40 -2.07
CA ILE A 229 -21.05 7.74 -2.86
C ILE A 229 -21.70 6.63 -2.03
N VAL A 230 -20.88 5.83 -1.32
CA VAL A 230 -21.40 4.78 -0.43
C VAL A 230 -22.31 5.38 0.63
N ALA A 231 -21.92 6.50 1.25
CA ALA A 231 -22.73 7.20 2.24
C ALA A 231 -24.10 7.64 1.69
N GLN A 232 -24.16 8.11 0.44
CA GLN A 232 -25.42 8.49 -0.22
C GLN A 232 -26.38 7.30 -0.41
N PHE A 233 -25.86 6.12 -0.73
CA PHE A 233 -26.67 4.92 -0.94
C PHE A 233 -27.05 4.19 0.33
N THR A 234 -26.19 4.25 1.36
CA THR A 234 -26.43 3.53 2.63
C THR A 234 -27.14 4.37 3.67
N GLY A 235 -27.30 5.67 3.44
CA GLY A 235 -27.86 6.61 4.43
C GLY A 235 -26.99 6.79 5.69
N GLN A 236 -25.79 6.21 5.72
CA GLN A 236 -24.81 6.40 6.78
C GLN A 236 -24.01 7.67 6.49
N ALA A 237 -24.12 8.65 7.41
CA ALA A 237 -23.28 9.85 7.32
C ALA A 237 -21.79 9.46 7.39
N GLU A 238 -20.98 10.08 6.53
CA GLU A 238 -19.53 9.97 6.64
C GLU A 238 -19.12 10.48 8.03
N PRO A 239 -18.31 9.72 8.80
CA PRO A 239 -17.84 10.20 10.08
C PRO A 239 -17.10 11.52 9.88
N ALA A 240 -17.43 12.51 10.72
CA ALA A 240 -16.80 13.82 10.70
C ALA A 240 -15.27 13.65 10.75
N ARG A 241 -14.56 14.39 9.91
CA ARG A 241 -13.09 14.40 9.98
C ARG A 241 -12.68 14.85 11.37
N PRO A 242 -11.78 14.13 12.06
CA PRO A 242 -11.25 14.60 13.32
C PRO A 242 -10.65 16.00 13.08
N SER A 243 -11.04 16.97 13.90
CA SER A 243 -10.41 18.29 13.83
C SER A 243 -8.91 18.10 14.09
N PRO A 244 -8.02 18.59 13.24
CA PRO A 244 -6.58 18.54 13.50
C PRO A 244 -6.18 19.36 14.73
N ILE A 245 -7.13 20.15 15.28
CA ILE A 245 -6.92 20.99 16.46
C ILE A 245 -7.67 20.34 17.61
N PRO A 246 -6.99 19.89 18.69
CA PRO A 246 -7.64 19.40 19.88
C PRO A 246 -8.67 20.41 20.41
N ALA A 247 -9.81 19.93 20.88
CA ALA A 247 -10.89 20.78 21.40
C ALA A 247 -10.41 21.74 22.53
N THR A 248 -9.38 21.34 23.26
CA THR A 248 -8.69 22.14 24.29
C THR A 248 -7.89 23.33 23.73
N ALA A 249 -7.54 23.31 22.43
CA ALA A 249 -6.80 24.40 21.78
C ALA A 249 -7.70 25.47 21.14
N GLN A 250 -9.03 25.30 21.17
CA GLN A 250 -9.97 26.20 20.49
C GLN A 250 -10.41 27.41 21.34
N HIS A 251 -10.02 27.51 22.62
CA HIS A 251 -10.47 28.58 23.48
C HIS A 251 -9.35 29.19 24.31
N VAL A 252 -8.67 30.18 23.74
CA VAL A 252 -7.89 31.16 24.52
C VAL A 252 -8.36 32.56 24.11
N PRO A 253 -9.14 33.28 24.94
CA PRO A 253 -9.50 34.66 24.64
C PRO A 253 -8.26 35.56 24.69
N GLY A 254 -7.88 36.14 23.54
CA GLY A 254 -6.92 37.23 23.47
C GLY A 254 -5.48 36.93 23.13
N GLY A 255 -5.13 35.69 22.76
CA GLY A 255 -3.76 35.34 22.37
C GLY A 255 -3.75 34.36 21.19
N GLY A 256 -2.81 34.52 20.29
CA GLY A 256 -2.60 33.56 19.20
C GLY A 256 -2.45 32.14 19.74
N VAL A 257 -3.02 31.16 19.03
CA VAL A 257 -2.99 29.74 19.40
C VAL A 257 -1.54 29.29 19.48
N GLN A 258 -1.04 29.12 20.71
CA GLN A 258 0.23 28.42 20.93
C GLN A 258 -0.08 26.93 20.81
N THR A 259 0.27 26.34 19.69
CA THR A 259 0.25 24.86 19.54
C THR A 259 1.48 24.29 20.27
N PRO A 260 1.41 23.06 20.82
CA PRO A 260 2.58 22.40 21.40
C PRO A 260 3.79 22.45 20.46
N SER A 261 3.58 22.36 19.17
CA SER A 261 4.61 22.49 18.14
C SER A 261 5.31 23.85 18.12
N SER A 262 4.60 24.96 18.41
CA SER A 262 5.21 26.30 18.43
C SER A 262 6.05 26.55 19.68
N MET A 263 5.73 25.91 20.80
CA MET A 263 6.55 25.97 22.03
C MET A 263 7.83 25.14 21.94
N GLU A 264 7.77 23.99 21.28
CA GLU A 264 8.92 23.09 21.14
C GLU A 264 9.93 23.57 20.11
N ILE A 265 9.50 24.21 19.02
CA ILE A 265 10.39 24.82 18.02
C ILE A 265 11.25 25.94 18.66
N GLN A 266 10.76 26.59 19.72
CA GLN A 266 11.47 27.67 20.38
C GLN A 266 12.50 27.19 21.43
N ASN A 267 12.31 25.98 21.99
CA ASN A 267 13.12 25.52 23.12
C ASN A 267 14.03 24.31 22.86
N ASN A 268 13.95 23.62 21.70
CA ASN A 268 14.71 22.40 21.55
C ASN A 268 15.12 22.09 20.10
N SER A 269 16.31 22.53 19.75
CA SER A 269 16.94 22.23 18.44
C SER A 269 17.59 20.84 18.35
N GLY A 270 17.30 19.90 19.26
CA GLY A 270 18.08 18.66 19.36
C GLY A 270 17.35 17.33 19.56
N ASN A 271 16.03 17.31 19.83
CA ASN A 271 15.34 16.06 20.13
C ASN A 271 14.04 15.89 19.32
N TYR A 272 14.15 15.33 18.10
CA TYR A 272 13.00 15.04 17.23
C TYR A 272 12.17 13.80 17.65
N ILE A 273 12.69 12.95 18.54
CA ILE A 273 12.05 11.70 18.96
C ILE A 273 10.71 11.89 19.69
N PRO A 274 10.55 12.85 20.62
CA PRO A 274 9.27 13.10 21.29
C PRO A 274 8.19 13.61 20.33
N MET A 275 8.55 14.48 19.39
CA MET A 275 7.64 15.05 18.38
C MET A 275 7.06 13.95 17.46
N LEU A 276 7.88 12.99 17.07
CA LEU A 276 7.42 11.85 16.26
C LEU A 276 6.45 10.94 17.04
N VAL A 277 6.69 10.72 18.33
CA VAL A 277 5.79 9.97 19.21
C VAL A 277 4.46 10.71 19.40
N GLU A 278 4.45 12.04 19.47
CA GLU A 278 3.23 12.85 19.56
C GLU A 278 2.49 12.94 18.23
N ILE A 279 3.19 13.07 17.10
CA ILE A 279 2.58 12.94 15.76
C ILE A 279 1.91 11.57 15.61
N PHE A 280 2.54 10.49 16.07
CA PHE A 280 1.92 9.16 16.08
C PHE A 280 0.77 9.04 17.07
N LYS A 281 0.83 9.69 18.22
CA LYS A 281 -0.29 9.71 19.19
C LYS A 281 -1.47 10.55 18.70
N ALA A 282 -1.20 11.74 18.14
CA ALA A 282 -2.21 12.60 17.52
C ALA A 282 -2.75 12.02 16.21
N ALA A 283 -1.90 11.35 15.43
CA ALA A 283 -2.26 10.64 14.21
C ALA A 283 -3.00 9.33 14.47
N LYS A 284 -3.08 8.82 15.71
CA LYS A 284 -3.71 7.53 15.98
C LYS A 284 -5.18 7.48 15.51
N SER A 285 -5.92 8.57 15.61
CA SER A 285 -7.28 8.67 15.06
C SER A 285 -7.28 8.70 13.52
N ILE A 286 -6.33 9.40 12.90
CA ILE A 286 -6.18 9.46 11.44
C ILE A 286 -5.79 8.09 10.89
N PHE A 287 -4.88 7.37 11.56
CA PHE A 287 -4.51 6.00 11.20
C PHE A 287 -5.67 5.00 11.28
N VAL A 288 -6.69 5.29 12.10
CA VAL A 288 -7.86 4.42 12.25
C VAL A 288 -8.99 4.85 11.31
N ASP A 289 -9.15 6.15 11.07
CA ASP A 289 -10.32 6.70 10.40
C ASP A 289 -10.16 6.90 8.89
N ASP A 290 -8.95 7.16 8.40
CA ASP A 290 -8.64 7.29 6.97
C ASP A 290 -7.31 6.63 6.63
N GLN A 291 -7.33 5.32 6.48
CA GLN A 291 -6.14 4.53 6.15
C GLN A 291 -5.64 4.83 4.73
N VAL A 292 -6.54 5.21 3.84
CA VAL A 292 -6.21 5.59 2.47
C VAL A 292 -5.40 6.90 2.44
N ASP A 293 -5.77 7.89 3.27
CA ASP A 293 -4.99 9.13 3.41
C ASP A 293 -3.56 8.83 3.91
N VAL A 294 -3.43 7.91 4.87
CA VAL A 294 -2.11 7.48 5.34
C VAL A 294 -1.29 6.88 4.19
N PHE A 295 -1.84 5.93 3.44
CA PHE A 295 -1.13 5.33 2.32
C PHE A 295 -0.69 6.37 1.28
N THR A 296 -1.60 7.24 0.86
CA THR A 296 -1.31 8.24 -0.19
C THR A 296 -0.27 9.25 0.26
N ARG A 297 -0.42 9.81 1.46
CA ARG A 297 0.45 10.86 2.00
C ARG A 297 1.88 10.37 2.24
N TYR A 298 2.03 9.16 2.78
CA TYR A 298 3.35 8.62 3.11
C TYR A 298 4.07 7.92 1.94
N THR A 299 3.41 7.81 0.78
CA THR A 299 4.03 7.26 -0.44
C THR A 299 4.18 8.30 -1.57
N GLY A 300 3.76 9.55 -1.33
CA GLY A 300 3.88 10.66 -2.27
C GLY A 300 2.80 10.73 -3.34
N GLY A 301 1.70 9.98 -3.17
CA GLY A 301 0.52 10.09 -4.00
C GLY A 301 -0.52 11.07 -3.45
N LYS A 302 -1.76 10.92 -3.90
CA LYS A 302 -2.88 11.79 -3.54
C LYS A 302 -4.19 11.05 -3.57
N GLN A 303 -5.12 11.48 -2.70
CA GLN A 303 -6.50 11.00 -2.68
C GLN A 303 -7.40 11.98 -3.39
N TYR A 304 -8.28 11.47 -4.26
CA TYR A 304 -9.30 12.22 -4.98
C TYR A 304 -10.68 11.68 -4.62
N ALA A 305 -11.58 12.56 -4.16
CA ALA A 305 -12.97 12.21 -3.94
C ALA A 305 -13.79 12.43 -5.21
N PHE A 306 -14.78 11.60 -5.46
CA PHE A 306 -15.72 11.79 -6.56
C PHE A 306 -17.15 11.41 -6.14
N VAL A 307 -18.13 12.04 -6.78
CA VAL A 307 -19.57 11.85 -6.50
C VAL A 307 -20.39 11.50 -7.75
N SER A 308 -19.79 11.55 -8.92
CA SER A 308 -20.45 11.30 -10.21
C SER A 308 -19.49 10.66 -11.20
N GLN A 309 -20.00 10.11 -12.31
CA GLN A 309 -19.18 9.60 -13.40
C GLN A 309 -18.19 10.65 -13.92
N LYS A 310 -18.68 11.86 -14.18
CA LYS A 310 -17.84 12.97 -14.68
C LYS A 310 -16.73 13.35 -13.70
N SER A 311 -17.00 13.33 -12.39
CA SER A 311 -15.96 13.63 -11.38
C SER A 311 -14.97 12.46 -11.22
N LEU A 312 -15.39 11.20 -11.45
CA LEU A 312 -14.51 10.05 -11.50
C LEU A 312 -13.53 10.15 -12.69
N GLU A 313 -14.05 10.47 -13.88
CA GLU A 313 -13.22 10.67 -15.08
C GLU A 313 -12.21 11.80 -14.88
N LYS A 314 -12.63 12.93 -14.29
CA LYS A 314 -11.73 14.01 -13.92
C LYS A 314 -10.68 13.60 -12.89
N ALA A 315 -11.03 12.76 -11.92
CA ALA A 315 -10.09 12.28 -10.92
C ALA A 315 -9.02 11.35 -11.56
N VAL A 316 -9.41 10.47 -12.48
CA VAL A 316 -8.47 9.65 -13.25
C VAL A 316 -7.56 10.51 -14.11
N GLN A 317 -8.12 11.54 -14.79
CA GLN A 317 -7.33 12.52 -15.55
C GLN A 317 -6.32 13.24 -14.67
N ALA A 318 -6.74 13.72 -13.49
CA ALA A 318 -5.86 14.42 -12.57
C ALA A 318 -4.71 13.51 -12.03
N VAL A 319 -4.98 12.21 -11.83
CA VAL A 319 -3.93 11.23 -11.52
C VAL A 319 -2.92 11.14 -12.67
N GLY A 320 -3.40 11.03 -13.91
CA GLY A 320 -2.54 10.99 -15.10
C GLY A 320 -1.68 12.24 -15.23
N GLU A 321 -2.29 13.43 -15.17
CA GLU A 321 -1.59 14.72 -15.23
C GLU A 321 -0.51 14.83 -14.15
N GLU A 322 -0.82 14.43 -12.92
CA GLU A 322 0.15 14.45 -11.83
C GLU A 322 1.30 13.48 -12.07
N LEU A 323 1.00 12.24 -12.47
CA LEU A 323 2.03 11.24 -12.75
C LEU A 323 3.01 11.68 -13.86
N HIS A 324 2.53 12.43 -14.86
CA HIS A 324 3.35 12.95 -15.96
C HIS A 324 4.10 14.25 -15.62
N SER A 325 3.65 14.97 -14.58
CA SER A 325 4.25 16.26 -14.17
C SER A 325 5.13 16.15 -12.92
N GLN A 326 5.22 14.98 -12.31
CA GLN A 326 5.91 14.78 -11.05
C GLN A 326 7.39 14.47 -11.26
N TYR A 327 8.24 15.17 -10.48
CA TYR A 327 9.68 14.90 -10.40
C TYR A 327 9.95 13.70 -9.52
N LEU A 328 10.79 12.77 -9.95
CA LEU A 328 11.22 11.62 -9.16
C LEU A 328 12.63 11.87 -8.63
N LEU A 329 12.72 12.61 -7.52
CA LEU A 329 14.00 12.89 -6.89
C LEU A 329 14.52 11.63 -6.20
N SER A 330 15.76 11.27 -6.50
CA SER A 330 16.40 10.10 -5.90
C SER A 330 17.68 10.48 -5.18
N TYR A 331 17.94 9.81 -4.04
CA TYR A 331 19.14 9.98 -3.26
C TYR A 331 19.52 8.69 -2.51
N ASN A 332 20.78 8.59 -2.14
CA ASN A 332 21.27 7.54 -1.25
C ASN A 332 21.39 8.16 0.15
N PRO A 333 20.56 7.77 1.13
CA PRO A 333 20.61 8.34 2.46
C PRO A 333 21.98 8.11 3.12
N ASP A 334 22.56 9.14 3.70
CA ASP A 334 23.84 9.09 4.45
C ASP A 334 23.64 8.94 5.97
N ASN A 335 22.38 8.91 6.44
CA ASN A 335 21.97 8.88 7.83
C ASN A 335 21.11 7.67 8.22
N LEU A 336 21.24 6.54 7.50
CA LEU A 336 20.48 5.30 7.76
C LEU A 336 20.76 4.67 9.14
N ASP A 337 21.87 5.04 9.78
CA ASP A 337 22.25 4.61 11.12
C ASP A 337 21.34 5.19 12.23
N GLU A 338 20.63 6.28 11.94
CA GLU A 338 19.67 6.86 12.89
C GLU A 338 18.49 5.92 13.16
N GLY A 339 18.10 5.09 12.19
CA GLY A 339 16.98 4.17 12.32
C GLY A 339 15.63 4.86 12.57
N GLY A 340 14.55 4.12 12.49
CA GLY A 340 13.21 4.67 12.76
C GLY A 340 12.57 5.36 11.56
N PHE A 341 11.79 6.41 11.83
CA PHE A 341 11.15 7.20 10.78
C PHE A 341 12.06 8.33 10.31
N HIS A 342 12.29 8.42 9.02
CA HIS A 342 13.05 9.48 8.36
C HIS A 342 12.09 10.46 7.70
N GLU A 343 12.05 11.70 8.19
CA GLU A 343 11.24 12.77 7.61
C GLU A 343 11.92 13.31 6.35
N ILE A 344 11.19 13.36 5.24
CA ILE A 344 11.65 13.98 3.99
C ILE A 344 11.04 15.37 3.84
N ARG A 345 11.90 16.34 3.53
CA ARG A 345 11.49 17.69 3.17
C ARG A 345 12.19 18.10 1.88
N VAL A 346 11.40 18.57 0.91
CA VAL A 346 11.92 19.12 -0.36
C VAL A 346 11.61 20.61 -0.42
N LYS A 347 12.61 21.37 -0.82
CA LYS A 347 12.48 22.80 -1.14
C LYS A 347 12.83 23.03 -2.60
N VAL A 348 12.24 24.05 -3.20
CA VAL A 348 12.57 24.53 -4.55
C VAL A 348 13.14 25.94 -4.44
N ASN A 349 14.27 26.18 -5.08
CA ASN A 349 15.00 27.46 -5.05
C ASN A 349 14.34 28.53 -5.94
N ARG A 350 13.00 28.50 -6.01
CA ARG A 350 12.19 29.51 -6.72
C ARG A 350 11.04 29.97 -5.81
N PRO A 351 10.77 31.29 -5.75
CA PRO A 351 9.71 31.82 -4.89
C PRO A 351 8.32 31.45 -5.37
N ARG A 352 7.37 31.42 -4.44
CA ARG A 352 5.93 31.30 -4.69
C ARG A 352 5.48 29.96 -5.30
N LEU A 353 6.22 28.91 -5.06
CA LEU A 353 5.86 27.54 -5.44
C LEU A 353 5.43 26.74 -4.20
N GLU A 354 4.47 25.85 -4.41
CA GLU A 354 4.05 24.85 -3.43
C GLU A 354 4.67 23.50 -3.82
N VAL A 355 5.30 22.85 -2.85
CA VAL A 355 5.98 21.58 -3.05
C VAL A 355 5.29 20.50 -2.23
N ARG A 356 4.89 19.43 -2.88
CA ARG A 356 4.32 18.24 -2.24
C ARG A 356 5.16 17.03 -2.57
N THR A 357 5.56 16.31 -1.53
CA THR A 357 6.31 15.07 -1.63
C THR A 357 5.83 14.07 -0.57
N ARG A 358 6.37 12.86 -0.54
CA ARG A 358 6.10 11.95 0.57
C ARG A 358 6.67 12.49 1.87
N THR A 359 5.96 12.28 2.98
CA THR A 359 6.37 12.81 4.30
C THR A 359 7.62 12.14 4.85
N GLY A 360 7.91 10.92 4.45
CA GLY A 360 9.08 10.20 4.93
C GLY A 360 9.00 8.69 4.68
N TYR A 361 9.90 7.95 5.30
CA TYR A 361 9.99 6.49 5.19
C TYR A 361 10.56 5.86 6.47
N TRP A 362 10.37 4.55 6.61
CA TRP A 362 10.88 3.80 7.76
C TRP A 362 12.18 3.08 7.42
N VAL A 363 13.14 3.22 8.30
CA VAL A 363 14.39 2.45 8.28
C VAL A 363 14.37 1.47 9.44
N ALA A 364 14.73 0.20 9.18
CA ALA A 364 14.93 -0.76 10.25
C ALA A 364 16.11 -0.30 11.14
N ALA A 365 15.89 -0.23 12.45
CA ALA A 365 17.00 0.00 13.36
C ALA A 365 18.05 -1.10 13.16
N ARG A 366 19.31 -0.72 12.97
CA ARG A 366 20.40 -1.70 13.03
C ARG A 366 20.50 -2.20 14.48
N PRO A 367 20.63 -3.53 14.68
CA PRO A 367 20.81 -4.10 16.01
C PRO A 367 22.12 -3.64 16.64
#